data_539e1c733fd87c614606d139c39990a6
#
_entry.id   539e1c733fd87c614606d139c39990a6
#
_cell.length_a   1.000
_cell.length_b   1.000
_cell.length_c   1.000
_cell.angle_alpha   90.00
_cell.angle_beta   90.00
_cell.angle_gamma   90.00
#
_symmetry.space_group_name_H-M   'P 1'
#
loop_
_entity.id
_entity.type
_entity.pdbx_description
1 polymer ?
#
loop_
_entity_poly.entity_id
_entity_poly.type
_entity_poly.pdbx_seq_one_letter_code
_entity_poly.pdbx_strand_id
1 'polypeptide(L)'
;MAQYLMAVDAGTGSVRAVIFGVDGTQLGCVQREWTHREDPRWPGSMDFDWETNWKLAGSCIRGVLEETGIAPGDIAGVSTTCMREGILLYDREGNEIWACANVDARSDAQVGQLIDLNPALEKEIYSMSGQTYALGALPRLLWVKDNLPEVYERAAAIGMFNDWLIYKLTGKLAVEPSNGSTTGIMDLRSRSWKPEIAAKCGLRTDIFPAVVECGTNFAAVSAKGAAETGLKEGTPVVVGGGDCQLGTIGVGACKEGQAAVFGGSFWQYEFNTASGSTDPGCRVRVNCHAVPDLWQYEALAFKPGLVMRWFRDGFCQQEVEEAARTGRDPYDLMNEKAEKIPAGSYGMVCCFSDLMNFINWKHASPTFTNFQLEPEKFNKYTFYRAILENTALLVRGHIQLVKDTTGNEPEELIFAGGAAKSPLWCQIVADVTGKPVKVPVVKEATALGAAILAGYGVGLYPSIEEGVRQTVKWDQRFEPRLETAPVYEELYQTWRKVYPVQLELCDRGAARYMWIAPGL
;
A
#
# COMPACT_ATOMS: atom_id res chain seq x y z
N MET A 1 -26.62 -24.79 -0.72
CA MET A 1 -25.95 -24.43 0.53
C MET A 1 -25.43 -23.03 0.37
N ALA A 2 -25.62 -22.15 1.35
CA ALA A 2 -25.00 -20.84 1.32
C ALA A 2 -23.47 -21.02 1.29
N GLN A 3 -22.79 -20.25 0.45
CA GLN A 3 -21.34 -20.29 0.34
C GLN A 3 -20.77 -18.92 0.70
N TYR A 4 -19.77 -18.92 1.55
CA TYR A 4 -19.12 -17.70 2.01
C TYR A 4 -17.63 -17.74 1.71
N LEU A 5 -17.05 -16.57 1.59
CA LEU A 5 -15.62 -16.39 1.34
C LEU A 5 -14.98 -15.73 2.56
N MET A 6 -13.82 -16.20 2.97
CA MET A 6 -13.07 -15.61 4.07
C MET A 6 -11.78 -15.00 3.58
N ALA A 7 -11.49 -13.79 4.06
CA ALA A 7 -10.22 -13.11 3.89
C ALA A 7 -9.51 -13.00 5.25
N VAL A 8 -8.20 -13.24 5.28
CA VAL A 8 -7.34 -13.01 6.44
C VAL A 8 -6.29 -11.96 6.05
N ASP A 9 -6.31 -10.81 6.71
CA ASP A 9 -5.48 -9.65 6.39
C ASP A 9 -4.49 -9.35 7.52
N ALA A 10 -3.20 -9.48 7.23
CA ALA A 10 -2.09 -9.18 8.12
C ALA A 10 -1.49 -7.80 7.81
N GLY A 11 -2.13 -6.74 8.28
CA GLY A 11 -1.63 -5.37 8.11
C GLY A 11 -0.46 -5.03 9.05
N THR A 12 0.12 -3.83 8.91
CA THR A 12 1.27 -3.39 9.73
C THR A 12 0.97 -3.37 11.22
N GLY A 13 -0.19 -2.88 11.64
CA GLY A 13 -0.54 -2.72 13.06
C GLY A 13 -1.64 -3.66 13.57
N SER A 14 -2.16 -4.55 12.73
CA SER A 14 -3.27 -5.43 13.12
C SER A 14 -3.44 -6.59 12.16
N VAL A 15 -4.08 -7.65 12.66
CA VAL A 15 -4.63 -8.73 11.83
C VAL A 15 -6.14 -8.74 11.92
N ARG A 16 -6.80 -9.05 10.82
CA ARG A 16 -8.26 -9.21 10.78
C ARG A 16 -8.68 -10.42 9.96
N ALA A 17 -9.82 -10.98 10.32
CA ALA A 17 -10.53 -11.97 9.51
C ALA A 17 -11.90 -11.39 9.14
N VAL A 18 -12.25 -11.49 7.86
CA VAL A 18 -13.48 -10.91 7.31
C VAL A 18 -14.21 -11.99 6.52
N ILE A 19 -15.53 -12.12 6.74
CA ILE A 19 -16.39 -13.02 5.96
C ILE A 19 -17.27 -12.19 5.02
N PHE A 20 -17.28 -12.62 3.77
CA PHE A 20 -18.10 -12.04 2.70
C PHE A 20 -19.08 -13.06 2.14
N GLY A 21 -20.27 -12.58 1.77
CA GLY A 21 -21.13 -13.28 0.83
C GLY A 21 -20.54 -13.27 -0.57
N VAL A 22 -20.99 -14.17 -1.44
CA VAL A 22 -20.55 -14.23 -2.86
C VAL A 22 -20.94 -12.98 -3.67
N ASP A 23 -21.79 -12.12 -3.15
CA ASP A 23 -22.18 -10.83 -3.72
C ASP A 23 -21.29 -9.66 -3.22
N GLY A 24 -20.26 -9.95 -2.43
CA GLY A 24 -19.37 -8.98 -1.82
C GLY A 24 -19.90 -8.31 -0.55
N THR A 25 -21.06 -8.71 -0.06
CA THR A 25 -21.59 -8.19 1.21
C THR A 25 -20.71 -8.65 2.37
N GLN A 26 -20.14 -7.71 3.13
CA GLN A 26 -19.40 -7.99 4.34
C GLN A 26 -20.35 -8.42 5.46
N LEU A 27 -20.20 -9.63 5.98
CA LEU A 27 -21.08 -10.22 6.99
C LEU A 27 -20.52 -10.10 8.40
N GLY A 28 -19.20 -10.14 8.56
CA GLY A 28 -18.51 -9.96 9.84
C GLY A 28 -17.06 -9.58 9.64
N CYS A 29 -16.47 -8.95 10.66
CA CYS A 29 -15.06 -8.57 10.69
C CYS A 29 -14.56 -8.56 12.14
N VAL A 30 -13.59 -9.39 12.45
CA VAL A 30 -12.92 -9.37 13.75
C VAL A 30 -11.46 -9.01 13.55
N GLN A 31 -11.02 -7.98 14.29
CA GLN A 31 -9.66 -7.45 14.25
C GLN A 31 -8.99 -7.56 15.61
N ARG A 32 -7.68 -7.77 15.60
CA ARG A 32 -6.80 -7.65 16.76
C ARG A 32 -5.57 -6.82 16.39
N GLU A 33 -5.22 -5.90 17.27
CA GLU A 33 -3.99 -5.13 17.14
C GLU A 33 -2.79 -5.99 17.53
N TRP A 34 -1.67 -5.77 16.87
CA TRP A 34 -0.37 -6.26 17.25
C TRP A 34 0.66 -5.15 17.17
N THR A 35 1.77 -5.35 17.87
CA THR A 35 2.86 -4.40 17.91
C THR A 35 4.16 -5.10 17.55
N HIS A 36 4.98 -4.41 16.78
CA HIS A 36 6.34 -4.85 16.52
C HIS A 36 7.25 -4.30 17.63
N ARG A 37 8.20 -5.10 18.07
CA ARG A 37 9.13 -4.73 19.14
C ARG A 37 10.44 -4.26 18.57
N GLU A 38 10.92 -3.11 19.05
CA GLU A 38 12.29 -2.69 18.83
C GLU A 38 13.21 -3.42 19.80
N ASP A 39 14.29 -4.03 19.29
CA ASP A 39 15.37 -4.55 20.10
C ASP A 39 16.33 -3.38 20.43
N PRO A 40 16.55 -3.02 21.71
CA PRO A 40 17.44 -1.91 22.08
C PRO A 40 18.88 -2.04 21.57
N ARG A 41 19.31 -3.25 21.24
CA ARG A 41 20.63 -3.50 20.63
C ARG A 41 20.68 -3.06 19.17
N TRP A 42 19.54 -2.97 18.51
CA TRP A 42 19.38 -2.71 17.09
C TRP A 42 18.33 -1.60 16.85
N PRO A 43 18.71 -0.33 17.02
CA PRO A 43 17.81 0.80 16.80
C PRO A 43 17.15 0.74 15.42
N GLY A 44 15.85 1.04 15.36
CA GLY A 44 15.05 0.93 14.15
C GLY A 44 14.57 -0.48 13.81
N SER A 45 14.92 -1.48 14.63
CA SER A 45 14.40 -2.84 14.45
C SER A 45 12.91 -2.91 14.76
N MET A 46 12.19 -3.76 14.00
CA MET A 46 10.76 -4.03 14.19
C MET A 46 10.55 -5.55 14.06
N ASP A 47 10.85 -6.26 15.16
CA ASP A 47 10.73 -7.71 15.21
C ASP A 47 9.27 -8.14 15.13
N PHE A 48 9.02 -9.17 14.33
CA PHE A 48 7.70 -9.78 14.19
C PHE A 48 7.60 -11.04 15.03
N ASP A 49 6.77 -11.02 16.07
CA ASP A 49 6.49 -12.17 16.93
C ASP A 49 5.48 -13.11 16.25
N TRP A 50 6.00 -14.03 15.41
CA TRP A 50 5.16 -14.94 14.62
C TRP A 50 4.31 -15.89 15.46
N GLU A 51 4.74 -16.26 16.67
CA GLU A 51 3.97 -17.15 17.54
C GLU A 51 2.75 -16.45 18.14
N THR A 52 2.97 -15.26 18.72
CA THR A 52 1.89 -14.44 19.28
C THR A 52 0.94 -13.98 18.18
N ASN A 53 1.49 -13.51 17.06
CA ASN A 53 0.70 -12.97 15.96
C ASN A 53 -0.13 -14.03 15.24
N TRP A 54 0.36 -15.28 15.15
CA TRP A 54 -0.47 -16.39 14.67
C TRP A 54 -1.65 -16.71 15.60
N LYS A 55 -1.44 -16.67 16.91
CA LYS A 55 -2.54 -16.85 17.88
C LYS A 55 -3.60 -15.77 17.74
N LEU A 56 -3.18 -14.52 17.48
CA LEU A 56 -4.10 -13.41 17.20
C LEU A 56 -4.86 -13.65 15.90
N ALA A 57 -4.19 -14.06 14.82
CA ALA A 57 -4.84 -14.38 13.55
C ALA A 57 -5.89 -15.51 13.72
N GLY A 58 -5.52 -16.61 14.40
CA GLY A 58 -6.44 -17.69 14.71
C GLY A 58 -7.62 -17.23 15.56
N SER A 59 -7.40 -16.29 16.50
CA SER A 59 -8.50 -15.73 17.30
C SER A 59 -9.45 -14.86 16.47
N CYS A 60 -8.94 -14.12 15.46
CA CYS A 60 -9.79 -13.38 14.54
C CYS A 60 -10.66 -14.30 13.70
N ILE A 61 -10.08 -15.40 13.17
CA ILE A 61 -10.81 -16.38 12.37
C ILE A 61 -11.93 -17.05 13.19
N ARG A 62 -11.62 -17.55 14.40
CA ARG A 62 -12.66 -18.09 15.31
C ARG A 62 -13.71 -17.04 15.65
N GLY A 63 -13.27 -15.86 16.03
CA GLY A 63 -14.17 -14.79 16.45
C GLY A 63 -15.15 -14.38 15.35
N VAL A 64 -14.75 -14.29 14.09
CA VAL A 64 -15.66 -13.91 13.00
C VAL A 64 -16.64 -15.05 12.66
N LEU A 65 -16.25 -16.32 12.81
CA LEU A 65 -17.16 -17.46 12.68
C LEU A 65 -18.21 -17.46 13.81
N GLU A 66 -17.79 -17.20 15.04
CA GLU A 66 -18.68 -17.10 16.21
C GLU A 66 -19.64 -15.90 16.09
N GLU A 67 -19.13 -14.72 15.72
CA GLU A 67 -19.91 -13.48 15.60
C GLU A 67 -20.98 -13.59 14.51
N THR A 68 -20.63 -14.22 13.38
CA THR A 68 -21.57 -14.38 12.26
C THR A 68 -22.49 -15.60 12.39
N GLY A 69 -22.14 -16.57 13.24
CA GLY A 69 -22.85 -17.86 13.33
C GLY A 69 -22.69 -18.74 12.09
N ILE A 70 -21.78 -18.41 11.17
CA ILE A 70 -21.54 -19.16 9.95
C ILE A 70 -20.76 -20.43 10.30
N ALA A 71 -21.28 -21.59 9.87
CA ALA A 71 -20.60 -22.84 10.10
C ALA A 71 -19.29 -22.92 9.30
N PRO A 72 -18.19 -23.45 9.88
CA PRO A 72 -16.91 -23.59 9.17
C PRO A 72 -17.01 -24.37 7.83
N GLY A 73 -18.00 -25.27 7.72
CA GLY A 73 -18.26 -26.05 6.51
C GLY A 73 -18.93 -25.26 5.37
N ASP A 74 -19.44 -24.05 5.64
CA ASP A 74 -20.06 -23.17 4.64
C ASP A 74 -19.05 -22.17 4.06
N ILE A 75 -17.80 -22.12 4.57
CA ILE A 75 -16.70 -21.37 3.98
C ILE A 75 -16.20 -22.13 2.75
N ALA A 76 -16.48 -21.59 1.57
CA ALA A 76 -16.12 -22.21 0.29
C ALA A 76 -14.63 -22.08 -0.02
N GLY A 77 -13.99 -21.02 0.45
CA GLY A 77 -12.57 -20.78 0.27
C GLY A 77 -12.05 -19.67 1.17
N VAL A 78 -10.76 -19.76 1.50
CA VAL A 78 -10.01 -18.75 2.26
C VAL A 78 -8.92 -18.19 1.38
N SER A 79 -8.72 -16.89 1.40
CA SER A 79 -7.53 -16.24 0.84
C SER A 79 -6.92 -15.28 1.85
N THR A 80 -5.66 -14.94 1.64
CA THR A 80 -4.89 -14.14 2.58
C THR A 80 -4.34 -12.88 1.90
N THR A 81 -4.05 -11.88 2.69
CA THR A 81 -3.38 -10.66 2.25
C THR A 81 -2.51 -10.13 3.36
N CYS A 82 -1.53 -9.30 3.03
CA CYS A 82 -0.62 -8.81 4.05
C CYS A 82 0.04 -7.47 3.68
N MET A 83 0.60 -6.82 4.72
CA MET A 83 1.60 -5.78 4.53
C MET A 83 2.74 -6.32 3.67
N ARG A 84 3.24 -5.51 2.75
CA ARG A 84 4.35 -5.87 1.86
C ARG A 84 5.69 -5.61 2.54
N GLU A 85 6.78 -6.07 1.89
CA GLU A 85 8.17 -5.76 2.26
C GLU A 85 8.68 -6.42 3.55
N GLY A 86 7.82 -6.87 4.45
CA GLY A 86 8.24 -7.68 5.60
C GLY A 86 8.63 -9.10 5.17
N ILE A 87 9.64 -9.66 5.82
CA ILE A 87 10.18 -10.99 5.47
C ILE A 87 10.30 -11.91 6.66
N LEU A 88 10.19 -13.21 6.38
CA LEU A 88 10.48 -14.31 7.31
C LEU A 88 11.53 -15.25 6.73
N LEU A 89 12.31 -15.86 7.60
CA LEU A 89 13.24 -16.94 7.24
C LEU A 89 12.80 -18.22 7.92
N TYR A 90 12.90 -19.33 7.16
CA TYR A 90 12.55 -20.68 7.62
C TYR A 90 13.78 -21.58 7.56
N ASP A 91 13.88 -22.51 8.51
CA ASP A 91 14.87 -23.60 8.44
C ASP A 91 14.38 -24.77 7.55
N ARG A 92 15.20 -25.83 7.45
CA ARG A 92 14.88 -27.01 6.61
C ARG A 92 13.69 -27.81 7.12
N GLU A 93 13.39 -27.70 8.40
CA GLU A 93 12.24 -28.33 9.06
C GLU A 93 10.96 -27.48 8.88
N GLY A 94 11.07 -26.27 8.31
CA GLY A 94 9.96 -25.34 8.11
C GLY A 94 9.63 -24.52 9.34
N ASN A 95 10.51 -24.45 10.33
CA ASN A 95 10.31 -23.57 11.48
C ASN A 95 10.68 -22.14 11.11
N GLU A 96 9.90 -21.16 11.57
CA GLU A 96 10.25 -19.75 11.50
C GLU A 96 11.46 -19.50 12.42
N ILE A 97 12.52 -18.91 11.89
CA ILE A 97 13.78 -18.66 12.62
C ILE A 97 14.14 -17.19 12.74
N TRP A 98 13.54 -16.35 11.92
CA TRP A 98 13.67 -14.89 11.98
C TRP A 98 12.58 -14.20 11.17
N ALA A 99 12.14 -13.01 11.62
CA ALA A 99 11.17 -12.20 10.90
C ALA A 99 11.30 -10.73 11.29
N CYS A 100 11.03 -9.84 10.32
CA CYS A 100 10.90 -8.40 10.57
C CYS A 100 9.70 -7.82 9.80
N ALA A 101 9.06 -6.81 10.40
CA ALA A 101 7.95 -6.10 9.78
C ALA A 101 8.42 -5.19 8.61
N ASN A 102 7.47 -4.72 7.82
CA ASN A 102 7.72 -3.83 6.67
C ASN A 102 8.41 -2.51 7.06
N VAL A 103 8.13 -1.98 8.25
CA VAL A 103 8.68 -0.73 8.77
C VAL A 103 10.06 -0.88 9.45
N ASP A 104 10.64 -2.08 9.40
CA ASP A 104 11.97 -2.34 9.97
C ASP A 104 13.06 -1.57 9.22
N ALA A 105 13.80 -0.76 9.97
CA ALA A 105 14.86 0.12 9.46
C ALA A 105 16.27 -0.24 9.98
N ARG A 106 16.45 -1.42 10.64
CA ARG A 106 17.72 -1.83 11.24
C ARG A 106 18.87 -2.02 10.25
N SER A 107 18.55 -2.16 8.96
CA SER A 107 19.52 -2.46 7.91
C SER A 107 20.01 -1.21 7.14
N ASP A 108 19.96 -0.03 7.75
CA ASP A 108 20.41 1.23 7.16
C ASP A 108 21.90 1.19 6.78
N ALA A 109 22.77 0.64 7.65
CA ALA A 109 24.18 0.46 7.37
C ALA A 109 24.44 -0.47 6.16
N GLN A 110 23.60 -1.49 5.96
CA GLN A 110 23.71 -2.41 4.84
C GLN A 110 23.27 -1.78 3.52
N VAL A 111 22.37 -0.79 3.55
CA VAL A 111 22.09 0.04 2.36
C VAL A 111 23.38 0.74 1.91
N GLY A 112 24.11 1.40 2.83
CA GLY A 112 25.39 2.02 2.53
C GLY A 112 26.43 1.02 2.00
N GLN A 113 26.55 -0.15 2.62
CA GLN A 113 27.44 -1.22 2.16
C GLN A 113 27.15 -1.67 0.72
N LEU A 114 25.87 -1.81 0.35
CA LEU A 114 25.48 -2.20 -1.01
C LEU A 114 25.79 -1.10 -2.03
N ILE A 115 25.61 0.18 -1.65
CA ILE A 115 25.96 1.32 -2.49
C ILE A 115 27.49 1.36 -2.71
N ASP A 116 28.27 1.18 -1.66
CA ASP A 116 29.73 1.18 -1.73
C ASP A 116 30.28 -0.02 -2.53
N LEU A 117 29.61 -1.18 -2.43
CA LEU A 117 29.98 -2.38 -3.19
C LEU A 117 29.89 -2.14 -4.70
N ASN A 118 28.82 -1.53 -5.17
CA ASN A 118 28.64 -1.15 -6.57
C ASN A 118 27.55 -0.05 -6.71
N PRO A 119 27.95 1.22 -6.89
CA PRO A 119 27.00 2.33 -7.03
C PRO A 119 25.99 2.22 -8.20
N ALA A 120 26.29 1.39 -9.21
CA ALA A 120 25.37 1.18 -10.34
C ALA A 120 24.35 0.05 -10.10
N LEU A 121 24.58 -0.79 -9.09
CA LEU A 121 23.81 -2.02 -8.88
C LEU A 121 22.35 -1.72 -8.51
N GLU A 122 22.09 -0.69 -7.72
CA GLU A 122 20.73 -0.32 -7.34
C GLU A 122 19.84 0.05 -8.54
N LYS A 123 20.40 0.77 -9.53
CA LYS A 123 19.70 1.05 -10.79
C LYS A 123 19.48 -0.19 -11.63
N GLU A 124 20.44 -1.12 -11.65
CA GLU A 124 20.27 -2.41 -12.33
C GLU A 124 19.12 -3.20 -11.68
N ILE A 125 19.12 -3.29 -10.36
CA ILE A 125 18.04 -3.94 -9.59
C ILE A 125 16.71 -3.27 -9.87
N TYR A 126 16.64 -1.94 -9.80
CA TYR A 126 15.41 -1.22 -10.09
C TYR A 126 14.90 -1.48 -11.52
N SER A 127 15.78 -1.48 -12.51
CA SER A 127 15.38 -1.73 -13.90
C SER A 127 14.78 -3.13 -14.13
N MET A 128 15.13 -4.09 -13.30
CA MET A 128 14.64 -5.47 -13.34
C MET A 128 13.43 -5.70 -12.44
N SER A 129 13.48 -5.17 -11.20
CA SER A 129 12.51 -5.49 -10.14
C SER A 129 11.55 -4.35 -9.79
N GLY A 130 11.80 -3.12 -10.28
CA GLY A 130 11.03 -1.94 -9.88
C GLY A 130 11.29 -1.47 -8.44
N GLN A 131 12.29 -2.05 -7.73
CA GLN A 131 12.58 -1.81 -6.32
C GLN A 131 13.97 -1.22 -6.12
N THR A 132 14.14 -0.48 -5.01
CA THR A 132 15.41 0.08 -4.55
C THR A 132 15.82 -0.56 -3.22
N TYR A 133 16.99 -0.20 -2.69
CA TYR A 133 17.49 -0.80 -1.43
C TYR A 133 16.68 -0.39 -0.21
N ALA A 134 16.23 0.86 -0.15
CA ALA A 134 15.56 1.39 1.03
C ALA A 134 14.33 0.55 1.43
N LEU A 135 14.33 0.03 2.65
CA LEU A 135 13.30 -0.86 3.22
C LEU A 135 13.12 -2.20 2.46
N GLY A 136 14.04 -2.55 1.57
CA GLY A 136 13.99 -3.78 0.77
C GLY A 136 14.51 -5.03 1.50
N ALA A 137 14.28 -6.20 0.91
CA ALA A 137 14.73 -7.48 1.47
C ALA A 137 16.26 -7.67 1.37
N LEU A 138 16.91 -7.14 0.34
CA LEU A 138 18.35 -7.30 0.13
C LEU A 138 19.19 -6.78 1.31
N PRO A 139 19.07 -5.51 1.76
CA PRO A 139 19.81 -5.04 2.93
C PRO A 139 19.40 -5.77 4.22
N ARG A 140 18.15 -6.20 4.38
CA ARG A 140 17.72 -6.99 5.55
C ARG A 140 18.37 -8.37 5.59
N LEU A 141 18.47 -9.07 4.47
CA LEU A 141 19.19 -10.35 4.38
C LEU A 141 20.70 -10.17 4.65
N LEU A 142 21.28 -9.08 4.16
CA LEU A 142 22.68 -8.75 4.44
C LEU A 142 22.88 -8.46 5.94
N TRP A 143 21.94 -7.74 6.57
CA TRP A 143 21.95 -7.51 8.00
C TRP A 143 21.91 -8.83 8.81
N VAL A 144 21.04 -9.78 8.42
CA VAL A 144 20.98 -11.09 9.08
C VAL A 144 22.31 -11.84 8.91
N LYS A 145 22.90 -11.80 7.73
CA LYS A 145 24.21 -12.39 7.47
C LYS A 145 25.29 -11.83 8.38
N ASP A 146 25.34 -10.50 8.54
CA ASP A 146 26.38 -9.82 9.30
C ASP A 146 26.20 -9.97 10.82
N ASN A 147 24.96 -9.95 11.31
CA ASN A 147 24.68 -9.83 12.75
C ASN A 147 24.13 -11.12 13.38
N LEU A 148 23.54 -12.01 12.58
CA LEU A 148 22.98 -13.29 13.00
C LEU A 148 23.45 -14.44 12.08
N PRO A 149 24.77 -14.67 11.96
CA PRO A 149 25.30 -15.64 10.99
C PRO A 149 24.76 -17.05 11.19
N GLU A 150 24.49 -17.46 12.43
CA GLU A 150 23.89 -18.78 12.72
C GLU A 150 22.48 -18.92 12.16
N VAL A 151 21.68 -17.83 12.20
CA VAL A 151 20.34 -17.79 11.60
C VAL A 151 20.47 -17.82 10.07
N TYR A 152 21.39 -17.02 9.52
CA TYR A 152 21.62 -16.95 8.09
C TYR A 152 22.01 -18.31 7.49
N GLU A 153 22.94 -19.03 8.12
CA GLU A 153 23.38 -20.36 7.68
C GLU A 153 22.29 -21.43 7.79
N ARG A 154 21.41 -21.31 8.77
CA ARG A 154 20.25 -22.21 8.95
C ARG A 154 19.12 -21.92 7.99
N ALA A 155 19.02 -20.71 7.46
CA ALA A 155 17.95 -20.33 6.56
C ALA A 155 17.90 -21.25 5.33
N ALA A 156 16.75 -21.83 5.06
CA ALA A 156 16.48 -22.70 3.93
C ALA A 156 15.41 -22.12 2.98
N ALA A 157 14.59 -21.20 3.49
CA ALA A 157 13.61 -20.49 2.67
C ALA A 157 13.35 -19.07 3.19
N ILE A 158 13.04 -18.16 2.27
CA ILE A 158 12.46 -16.85 2.53
C ILE A 158 10.97 -16.88 2.24
N GLY A 159 10.16 -16.14 2.99
CA GLY A 159 8.76 -15.89 2.71
C GLY A 159 8.36 -14.48 3.14
N MET A 160 7.22 -14.03 2.68
CA MET A 160 6.56 -12.80 3.12
C MET A 160 5.33 -13.15 3.97
N PHE A 161 4.62 -12.15 4.48
CA PHE A 161 3.55 -12.41 5.44
C PHE A 161 2.30 -13.07 4.83
N ASN A 162 2.03 -12.86 3.54
CA ASN A 162 1.00 -13.61 2.83
C ASN A 162 1.34 -15.11 2.78
N ASP A 163 2.60 -15.42 2.45
CA ASP A 163 3.11 -16.79 2.36
C ASP A 163 3.10 -17.47 3.73
N TRP A 164 3.44 -16.70 4.78
CA TRP A 164 3.38 -17.16 6.16
C TRP A 164 1.95 -17.53 6.60
N LEU A 165 0.94 -16.70 6.29
CA LEU A 165 -0.45 -17.03 6.59
C LEU A 165 -0.89 -18.31 5.88
N ILE A 166 -0.55 -18.45 4.59
CA ILE A 166 -0.83 -19.67 3.80
C ILE A 166 -0.12 -20.88 4.43
N TYR A 167 1.16 -20.73 4.80
CA TYR A 167 1.93 -21.78 5.43
C TYR A 167 1.33 -22.22 6.77
N LYS A 168 0.93 -21.29 7.62
CA LYS A 168 0.28 -21.58 8.91
C LYS A 168 -1.06 -22.33 8.74
N LEU A 169 -1.83 -21.96 7.71
CA LEU A 169 -3.10 -22.63 7.41
C LEU A 169 -2.91 -24.02 6.82
N THR A 170 -1.92 -24.22 5.95
CA THR A 170 -1.84 -25.39 5.07
C THR A 170 -0.65 -26.32 5.35
N GLY A 171 0.42 -25.80 5.96
CA GLY A 171 1.72 -26.47 6.07
C GLY A 171 2.53 -26.49 4.77
N LYS A 172 2.13 -25.72 3.74
CA LYS A 172 2.84 -25.63 2.46
C LYS A 172 3.31 -24.22 2.21
N LEU A 173 4.60 -24.05 1.87
CA LEU A 173 5.22 -22.76 1.58
C LEU A 173 5.32 -22.56 0.07
N ALA A 174 4.85 -21.42 -0.40
CA ALA A 174 5.09 -20.88 -1.73
C ALA A 174 5.04 -19.36 -1.65
N VAL A 175 5.74 -18.69 -2.55
CA VAL A 175 5.75 -17.23 -2.66
C VAL A 175 4.89 -16.82 -3.84
N GLU A 176 4.19 -15.71 -3.74
CA GLU A 176 3.42 -15.17 -4.85
C GLU A 176 4.05 -13.87 -5.40
N PRO A 177 3.81 -13.55 -6.70
CA PRO A 177 4.54 -12.47 -7.37
C PRO A 177 4.30 -11.07 -6.79
N SER A 178 3.10 -10.77 -6.26
CA SER A 178 2.78 -9.39 -5.83
C SER A 178 3.60 -8.96 -4.61
N ASN A 179 3.86 -9.86 -3.66
CA ASN A 179 4.82 -9.63 -2.56
C ASN A 179 6.25 -9.95 -2.98
N GLY A 180 6.48 -11.04 -3.71
CA GLY A 180 7.81 -11.43 -4.16
C GLY A 180 8.53 -10.34 -4.93
N SER A 181 7.82 -9.57 -5.77
CA SER A 181 8.39 -8.44 -6.52
C SER A 181 8.88 -7.30 -5.62
N THR A 182 8.34 -7.13 -4.40
CA THR A 182 8.80 -6.09 -3.47
C THR A 182 10.16 -6.38 -2.84
N THR A 183 10.69 -7.59 -3.00
CA THR A 183 11.97 -7.99 -2.40
C THR A 183 13.20 -7.39 -3.11
N GLY A 184 13.05 -6.92 -4.36
CA GLY A 184 14.17 -6.52 -5.21
C GLY A 184 14.92 -7.70 -5.85
N ILE A 185 14.47 -8.95 -5.62
CA ILE A 185 15.13 -10.18 -6.12
C ILE A 185 14.30 -10.88 -7.19
N MET A 186 13.05 -10.49 -7.37
CA MET A 186 12.17 -11.04 -8.38
C MET A 186 12.21 -10.20 -9.67
N ASP A 187 12.36 -10.86 -10.81
CA ASP A 187 12.27 -10.22 -12.13
C ASP A 187 10.81 -9.98 -12.48
N LEU A 188 10.46 -8.73 -12.75
CA LEU A 188 9.09 -8.32 -13.08
C LEU A 188 8.56 -9.01 -14.34
N ARG A 189 9.39 -9.19 -15.38
CA ARG A 189 8.95 -9.73 -16.68
C ARG A 189 8.60 -11.20 -16.60
N SER A 190 9.47 -11.98 -15.93
CA SER A 190 9.26 -13.42 -15.74
C SER A 190 8.39 -13.74 -14.53
N ARG A 191 8.07 -12.76 -13.67
CA ARG A 191 7.35 -12.93 -12.40
C ARG A 191 7.96 -14.05 -11.55
N SER A 192 9.28 -14.16 -11.57
CA SER A 192 10.03 -15.24 -10.90
C SER A 192 11.32 -14.73 -10.27
N TRP A 193 11.86 -15.53 -9.36
CA TRP A 193 13.12 -15.20 -8.70
C TRP A 193 14.29 -15.05 -9.68
N LYS A 194 15.18 -14.11 -9.36
CA LYS A 194 16.45 -13.85 -10.01
C LYS A 194 17.59 -13.96 -8.99
N PRO A 195 17.94 -15.19 -8.57
CA PRO A 195 18.92 -15.40 -7.49
C PRO A 195 20.30 -14.77 -7.75
N GLU A 196 20.65 -14.51 -9.01
CA GLU A 196 21.88 -13.86 -9.39
C GLU A 196 22.00 -12.44 -8.83
N ILE A 197 20.89 -11.78 -8.56
CA ILE A 197 20.89 -10.46 -7.89
C ILE A 197 21.32 -10.62 -6.43
N ALA A 198 20.81 -11.61 -5.72
CA ALA A 198 21.28 -11.92 -4.37
C ALA A 198 22.78 -12.23 -4.35
N ALA A 199 23.28 -13.01 -5.33
CA ALA A 199 24.71 -13.29 -5.48
C ALA A 199 25.54 -12.01 -5.67
N LYS A 200 25.10 -11.05 -6.50
CA LYS A 200 25.77 -9.76 -6.67
C LYS A 200 25.85 -8.94 -5.38
N CYS A 201 24.91 -9.13 -4.47
CA CYS A 201 24.87 -8.53 -3.13
C CYS A 201 25.64 -9.37 -2.08
N GLY A 202 26.34 -10.42 -2.48
CA GLY A 202 27.06 -11.33 -1.59
C GLY A 202 26.16 -12.22 -0.72
N LEU A 203 24.93 -12.49 -1.19
CA LEU A 203 23.92 -13.28 -0.49
C LEU A 203 23.76 -14.69 -1.11
N ARG A 204 23.15 -15.59 -0.35
CA ARG A 204 22.81 -16.96 -0.79
C ARG A 204 21.78 -16.93 -1.92
N THR A 205 21.83 -17.96 -2.76
CA THR A 205 20.98 -18.12 -3.95
C THR A 205 20.01 -19.29 -3.84
N ASP A 206 20.05 -20.04 -2.73
CA ASP A 206 19.36 -21.32 -2.53
C ASP A 206 18.20 -21.26 -1.52
N ILE A 207 17.74 -20.05 -1.15
CA ILE A 207 16.67 -19.83 -0.18
C ILE A 207 15.35 -19.33 -0.81
N PHE A 208 15.19 -19.45 -2.12
CA PHE A 208 14.04 -18.92 -2.84
C PHE A 208 13.02 -20.03 -3.16
N PRO A 209 11.84 -20.04 -2.50
CA PRO A 209 10.82 -21.07 -2.70
C PRO A 209 10.18 -20.99 -4.09
N ALA A 210 9.36 -22.01 -4.42
CA ALA A 210 8.54 -21.99 -5.63
C ALA A 210 7.59 -20.78 -5.66
N VAL A 211 7.43 -20.21 -6.84
CA VAL A 211 6.48 -19.10 -7.08
C VAL A 211 5.16 -19.66 -7.56
N VAL A 212 4.05 -19.19 -6.99
CA VAL A 212 2.68 -19.58 -7.35
C VAL A 212 1.86 -18.33 -7.57
N GLU A 213 1.19 -18.22 -8.70
CA GLU A 213 0.38 -17.03 -9.03
C GLU A 213 -0.80 -16.84 -8.07
N CYS A 214 -1.11 -15.56 -7.79
CA CYS A 214 -2.30 -15.19 -7.02
C CYS A 214 -3.59 -15.74 -7.66
N GLY A 215 -4.58 -16.07 -6.84
CA GLY A 215 -5.83 -16.70 -7.31
C GLY A 215 -5.74 -18.22 -7.54
N THR A 216 -4.54 -18.82 -7.41
CA THR A 216 -4.40 -20.28 -7.51
C THR A 216 -4.99 -20.97 -6.27
N ASN A 217 -5.84 -21.97 -6.48
CA ASN A 217 -6.25 -22.89 -5.41
C ASN A 217 -5.06 -23.81 -5.09
N PHE A 218 -4.25 -23.39 -4.12
CA PHE A 218 -2.92 -23.95 -3.89
C PHE A 218 -2.92 -25.18 -2.99
N ALA A 219 -3.72 -25.13 -1.91
CA ALA A 219 -3.74 -26.16 -0.88
C ALA A 219 -5.07 -26.11 -0.11
N ALA A 220 -5.18 -26.92 0.91
CA ALA A 220 -6.32 -26.92 1.81
C ALA A 220 -5.87 -26.71 3.26
N VAL A 221 -6.76 -26.22 4.10
CA VAL A 221 -6.54 -26.10 5.54
C VAL A 221 -6.16 -27.46 6.10
N SER A 222 -5.00 -27.52 6.75
CA SER A 222 -4.48 -28.73 7.38
C SER A 222 -5.20 -29.06 8.69
N ALA A 223 -5.05 -30.28 9.21
CA ALA A 223 -5.56 -30.63 10.52
C ALA A 223 -5.06 -29.68 11.63
N LYS A 224 -3.78 -29.27 11.58
CA LYS A 224 -3.19 -28.28 12.49
C LYS A 224 -3.84 -26.90 12.31
N GLY A 225 -3.93 -26.41 11.08
CA GLY A 225 -4.58 -25.15 10.78
C GLY A 225 -6.03 -25.11 11.23
N ALA A 226 -6.79 -26.21 11.03
CA ALA A 226 -8.17 -26.34 11.50
C ALA A 226 -8.26 -26.26 13.04
N ALA A 227 -7.41 -26.98 13.76
CA ALA A 227 -7.40 -26.96 15.22
C ALA A 227 -7.05 -25.57 15.79
N GLU A 228 -6.17 -24.81 15.12
CA GLU A 228 -5.71 -23.49 15.57
C GLU A 228 -6.66 -22.35 15.18
N THR A 229 -7.49 -22.51 14.14
CA THR A 229 -8.34 -21.45 13.59
C THR A 229 -9.84 -21.69 13.71
N GLY A 230 -10.28 -22.93 13.96
CA GLY A 230 -11.70 -23.30 13.92
C GLY A 230 -12.26 -23.46 12.50
N LEU A 231 -11.47 -23.28 11.46
CA LEU A 231 -11.86 -23.63 10.08
C LEU A 231 -12.03 -25.14 9.94
N LYS A 232 -12.80 -25.56 8.96
CA LYS A 232 -12.92 -26.97 8.61
C LYS A 232 -11.64 -27.43 7.91
N GLU A 233 -11.06 -28.55 8.36
CA GLU A 233 -10.01 -29.24 7.61
C GLU A 233 -10.47 -29.55 6.17
N GLY A 234 -9.59 -29.32 5.22
CA GLY A 234 -9.91 -29.48 3.80
C GLY A 234 -10.54 -28.25 3.13
N THR A 235 -10.83 -27.16 3.87
CA THR A 235 -11.28 -25.91 3.23
C THR A 235 -10.20 -25.39 2.27
N PRO A 236 -10.54 -25.09 0.99
CA PRO A 236 -9.58 -24.58 0.03
C PRO A 236 -8.90 -23.27 0.50
N VAL A 237 -7.58 -23.20 0.32
CA VAL A 237 -6.76 -22.01 0.55
C VAL A 237 -6.23 -21.52 -0.80
N VAL A 238 -6.67 -20.35 -1.20
CA VAL A 238 -6.32 -19.71 -2.45
C VAL A 238 -5.22 -18.69 -2.21
N VAL A 239 -4.20 -18.68 -3.06
CA VAL A 239 -3.09 -17.73 -2.97
C VAL A 239 -3.62 -16.31 -3.10
N GLY A 240 -3.40 -15.52 -2.07
CA GLY A 240 -3.76 -14.10 -2.04
C GLY A 240 -2.64 -13.22 -2.58
N GLY A 241 -2.32 -12.11 -1.88
CA GLY A 241 -1.29 -11.19 -2.33
C GLY A 241 -1.06 -10.01 -1.39
N GLY A 242 -0.25 -9.05 -1.86
CA GLY A 242 0.03 -7.81 -1.16
C GLY A 242 -1.21 -6.91 -1.00
N ASP A 243 -1.24 -6.17 0.09
CA ASP A 243 -2.37 -5.31 0.48
C ASP A 243 -2.75 -4.29 -0.59
N CYS A 244 -1.78 -3.62 -1.23
CA CYS A 244 -2.05 -2.64 -2.28
C CYS A 244 -2.66 -3.29 -3.52
N GLN A 245 -2.12 -4.43 -3.97
CA GLN A 245 -2.62 -5.15 -5.15
C GLN A 245 -4.02 -5.72 -4.92
N LEU A 246 -4.27 -6.29 -3.74
CA LEU A 246 -5.61 -6.75 -3.40
C LEU A 246 -6.56 -5.59 -3.13
N GLY A 247 -6.06 -4.50 -2.57
CA GLY A 247 -6.82 -3.26 -2.41
C GLY A 247 -7.36 -2.74 -3.75
N THR A 248 -6.53 -2.73 -4.81
CA THR A 248 -6.98 -2.30 -6.14
C THR A 248 -8.06 -3.21 -6.72
N ILE A 249 -7.94 -4.54 -6.57
CA ILE A 249 -9.00 -5.48 -6.94
C ILE A 249 -10.28 -5.17 -6.16
N GLY A 250 -10.19 -4.99 -4.84
CA GLY A 250 -11.35 -4.76 -3.98
C GLY A 250 -12.04 -3.42 -4.18
N VAL A 251 -11.40 -2.43 -4.80
CA VAL A 251 -12.04 -1.17 -5.21
C VAL A 251 -12.47 -1.16 -6.67
N GLY A 252 -12.20 -2.21 -7.43
CA GLY A 252 -12.66 -2.35 -8.81
C GLY A 252 -11.61 -2.11 -9.89
N ALA A 253 -10.32 -1.89 -9.53
CA ALA A 253 -9.23 -1.74 -10.50
C ALA A 253 -8.50 -3.08 -10.69
N CYS A 254 -8.92 -3.85 -11.68
CA CYS A 254 -8.36 -5.18 -11.99
C CYS A 254 -7.96 -5.37 -13.45
N LYS A 255 -7.96 -4.30 -14.26
CA LYS A 255 -7.62 -4.32 -15.69
C LYS A 255 -6.52 -3.34 -16.01
N GLU A 256 -5.86 -3.57 -17.14
CA GLU A 256 -4.94 -2.60 -17.74
C GLU A 256 -5.61 -1.23 -17.93
N GLY A 257 -4.86 -0.15 -17.69
CA GLY A 257 -5.32 1.22 -17.86
C GLY A 257 -6.18 1.74 -16.71
N GLN A 258 -6.56 0.92 -15.74
CA GLN A 258 -7.30 1.36 -14.56
C GLN A 258 -6.36 1.91 -13.49
N ALA A 259 -6.83 2.95 -12.78
CA ALA A 259 -6.10 3.55 -11.67
C ALA A 259 -6.96 3.69 -10.42
N ALA A 260 -6.33 3.47 -9.26
CA ALA A 260 -6.91 3.73 -7.95
C ALA A 260 -6.05 4.73 -7.17
N VAL A 261 -6.69 5.56 -6.37
CA VAL A 261 -6.05 6.45 -5.39
C VAL A 261 -6.54 6.06 -4.01
N PHE A 262 -5.63 5.68 -3.13
CA PHE A 262 -5.94 5.37 -1.73
C PHE A 262 -5.58 6.55 -0.84
N GLY A 263 -6.59 7.26 -0.36
CA GLY A 263 -6.44 8.45 0.47
C GLY A 263 -6.47 8.13 1.96
N GLY A 264 -5.32 7.76 2.53
CA GLY A 264 -5.11 7.50 3.96
C GLY A 264 -4.14 8.49 4.61
N SER A 265 -3.40 8.02 5.64
CA SER A 265 -2.29 8.79 6.24
C SER A 265 -1.21 9.11 5.22
N PHE A 266 -0.89 8.15 4.38
CA PHE A 266 -0.18 8.30 3.12
C PHE A 266 -1.21 8.18 1.99
N TRP A 267 -0.89 8.74 0.81
CA TRP A 267 -1.67 8.47 -0.38
C TRP A 267 -0.85 7.63 -1.34
N GLN A 268 -1.54 6.71 -2.01
CA GLN A 268 -0.97 5.86 -3.04
C GLN A 268 -1.78 6.04 -4.30
N TYR A 269 -1.08 6.28 -5.40
CA TYR A 269 -1.63 6.23 -6.75
C TYR A 269 -1.16 4.92 -7.39
N GLU A 270 -2.11 4.07 -7.72
CA GLU A 270 -1.89 2.76 -8.30
C GLU A 270 -2.42 2.73 -9.73
N PHE A 271 -1.58 2.37 -10.68
CA PHE A 271 -1.96 2.26 -12.09
C PHE A 271 -1.61 0.88 -12.63
N ASN A 272 -2.58 0.19 -13.22
CA ASN A 272 -2.41 -1.15 -13.77
C ASN A 272 -1.96 -1.10 -15.23
N THR A 273 -0.93 -1.88 -15.56
CA THR A 273 -0.34 -1.96 -16.90
C THR A 273 -0.08 -3.41 -17.30
N ALA A 274 -0.08 -3.69 -18.60
CA ALA A 274 0.31 -5.00 -19.15
C ALA A 274 1.82 -5.16 -19.35
N SER A 275 2.64 -4.26 -18.80
CA SER A 275 4.10 -4.30 -18.95
C SER A 275 4.81 -4.03 -17.65
N GLY A 276 5.77 -4.89 -17.29
CA GLY A 276 6.70 -4.69 -16.17
C GLY A 276 7.85 -3.72 -16.48
N SER A 277 7.65 -2.73 -17.35
CA SER A 277 8.65 -1.67 -17.60
C SER A 277 8.82 -0.77 -16.38
N THR A 278 9.98 -0.14 -16.22
CA THR A 278 10.31 0.71 -15.08
C THR A 278 10.66 2.12 -15.54
N ASP A 279 10.48 3.12 -14.66
CA ASP A 279 10.89 4.51 -14.93
C ASP A 279 12.40 4.68 -14.73
N PRO A 280 13.17 5.08 -15.77
CA PRO A 280 14.63 5.28 -15.62
C PRO A 280 15.02 6.32 -14.55
N GLY A 281 14.09 7.19 -14.15
CA GLY A 281 14.27 8.18 -13.08
C GLY A 281 14.03 7.62 -11.67
N CYS A 282 13.62 6.34 -11.53
CA CYS A 282 13.30 5.69 -10.25
C CYS A 282 12.27 6.47 -9.42
N ARG A 283 11.28 7.08 -10.07
CA ARG A 283 10.28 7.95 -9.44
C ARG A 283 8.99 7.24 -9.06
N VAL A 284 8.85 5.97 -9.43
CA VAL A 284 7.69 5.12 -9.17
C VAL A 284 8.16 3.71 -8.89
N ARG A 285 7.52 3.02 -7.95
CA ARG A 285 7.73 1.58 -7.80
C ARG A 285 6.91 0.83 -8.83
N VAL A 286 7.41 -0.32 -9.25
CA VAL A 286 6.68 -1.24 -10.13
C VAL A 286 6.66 -2.61 -9.47
N ASN A 287 5.46 -3.17 -9.35
CA ASN A 287 5.24 -4.46 -8.73
C ASN A 287 4.48 -5.39 -9.69
N CYS A 288 4.62 -6.68 -9.52
CA CYS A 288 3.66 -7.61 -10.10
C CYS A 288 2.28 -7.36 -9.47
N HIS A 289 1.25 -7.32 -10.28
CA HIS A 289 -0.13 -7.27 -9.76
C HIS A 289 -0.58 -8.65 -9.30
N ALA A 290 -1.58 -8.71 -8.41
CA ALA A 290 -2.21 -9.96 -8.00
C ALA A 290 -3.15 -10.55 -9.08
N VAL A 291 -3.50 -9.78 -10.10
CA VAL A 291 -4.08 -10.33 -11.34
C VAL A 291 -2.92 -10.82 -12.22
N PRO A 292 -2.92 -12.09 -12.67
CA PRO A 292 -1.90 -12.59 -13.58
C PRO A 292 -1.74 -11.72 -14.83
N ASP A 293 -0.53 -11.61 -15.35
CA ASP A 293 -0.16 -10.83 -16.54
C ASP A 293 -0.41 -9.30 -16.43
N LEU A 294 -0.65 -8.81 -15.21
CA LEU A 294 -0.66 -7.38 -14.93
C LEU A 294 0.49 -6.98 -13.99
N TRP A 295 0.89 -5.74 -14.12
CA TRP A 295 1.84 -5.03 -13.24
C TRP A 295 1.17 -3.77 -12.71
N GLN A 296 1.68 -3.28 -11.61
CA GLN A 296 1.17 -2.10 -10.94
C GLN A 296 2.27 -1.07 -10.74
N TYR A 297 2.06 0.12 -11.27
CA TYR A 297 2.85 1.30 -10.95
C TYR A 297 2.32 1.90 -9.65
N GLU A 298 3.17 1.97 -8.66
CA GLU A 298 2.87 2.53 -7.35
C GLU A 298 3.63 3.83 -7.13
N ALA A 299 2.89 4.93 -7.06
CA ALA A 299 3.44 6.23 -6.74
C ALA A 299 2.88 6.72 -5.39
N LEU A 300 3.77 7.17 -4.52
CA LEU A 300 3.44 7.52 -3.14
C LEU A 300 3.42 9.03 -2.95
N ALA A 301 2.34 9.54 -2.35
CA ALA A 301 2.30 10.87 -1.77
C ALA A 301 2.58 10.79 -0.26
N PHE A 302 3.63 11.48 0.18
CA PHE A 302 4.12 11.35 1.54
C PHE A 302 3.29 12.16 2.55
N LYS A 303 2.65 11.47 3.47
CA LYS A 303 1.93 11.99 4.66
C LYS A 303 0.75 12.97 4.44
N PRO A 304 -0.01 13.00 3.33
CA PRO A 304 -1.10 13.98 3.18
C PRO A 304 -2.13 13.94 4.29
N GLY A 305 -2.59 12.76 4.70
CA GLY A 305 -3.57 12.62 5.78
C GLY A 305 -3.02 13.01 7.15
N LEU A 306 -1.71 12.86 7.38
CA LEU A 306 -1.06 13.34 8.61
C LEU A 306 -0.94 14.86 8.61
N VAL A 307 -0.64 15.49 7.47
CA VAL A 307 -0.63 16.96 7.32
C VAL A 307 -2.03 17.52 7.59
N MET A 308 -3.07 16.87 7.06
CA MET A 308 -4.47 17.20 7.33
C MET A 308 -4.81 17.14 8.82
N ARG A 309 -4.43 16.06 9.49
CA ARG A 309 -4.66 15.87 10.93
C ARG A 309 -3.93 16.93 11.75
N TRP A 310 -2.64 17.15 11.44
CA TRP A 310 -1.85 18.20 12.08
C TRP A 310 -2.51 19.57 11.93
N PHE A 311 -3.01 19.90 10.74
CA PHE A 311 -3.66 21.18 10.50
C PHE A 311 -4.97 21.31 11.29
N ARG A 312 -5.80 20.26 11.30
CA ARG A 312 -7.02 20.22 12.13
C ARG A 312 -6.69 20.44 13.61
N ASP A 313 -5.75 19.67 14.14
CA ASP A 313 -5.42 19.67 15.56
C ASP A 313 -4.65 20.94 15.98
N GLY A 314 -3.88 21.55 15.08
CA GLY A 314 -3.11 22.76 15.32
C GLY A 314 -3.85 24.08 15.10
N PHE A 315 -4.86 24.13 14.23
CA PHE A 315 -5.46 25.38 13.77
C PHE A 315 -6.99 25.43 13.80
N CYS A 316 -7.67 24.30 13.98
CA CYS A 316 -9.12 24.20 13.82
C CYS A 316 -9.83 23.77 15.12
N GLN A 317 -9.40 24.27 16.29
CA GLN A 317 -10.00 23.92 17.59
C GLN A 317 -11.48 24.27 17.67
N GLN A 318 -11.91 25.39 17.07
CA GLN A 318 -13.31 25.78 17.05
C GLN A 318 -14.19 24.75 16.33
N GLU A 319 -13.71 24.22 15.20
CA GLU A 319 -14.40 23.18 14.43
C GLU A 319 -14.42 21.85 15.19
N VAL A 320 -13.35 21.52 15.90
CA VAL A 320 -13.28 20.33 16.77
C VAL A 320 -14.28 20.45 17.94
N GLU A 321 -14.35 21.59 18.62
CA GLU A 321 -15.29 21.84 19.71
C GLU A 321 -16.74 21.85 19.22
N GLU A 322 -17.03 22.50 18.08
CA GLU A 322 -18.35 22.49 17.47
C GLU A 322 -18.77 21.09 17.06
N ALA A 323 -17.88 20.31 16.46
CA ALA A 323 -18.11 18.91 16.09
C ALA A 323 -18.48 18.06 17.31
N ALA A 324 -17.71 18.18 18.40
CA ALA A 324 -18.00 17.48 19.65
C ALA A 324 -19.37 17.84 20.22
N ARG A 325 -19.78 19.12 20.14
CA ARG A 325 -21.08 19.61 20.64
C ARG A 325 -22.26 19.18 19.75
N THR A 326 -22.04 19.05 18.43
CA THR A 326 -23.12 18.79 17.45
C THR A 326 -23.20 17.34 16.98
N GLY A 327 -22.21 16.50 17.33
CA GLY A 327 -22.11 15.12 16.83
C GLY A 327 -21.69 15.03 15.36
N ARG A 328 -21.15 16.11 14.77
CA ARG A 328 -20.65 16.16 13.39
C ARG A 328 -19.17 15.80 13.32
N ASP A 329 -18.68 15.49 12.13
CA ASP A 329 -17.24 15.35 11.88
C ASP A 329 -16.60 16.76 11.74
N PRO A 330 -15.48 17.07 12.42
CA PRO A 330 -14.81 18.35 12.27
C PRO A 330 -14.33 18.62 10.83
N TYR A 331 -14.01 17.59 10.06
CA TYR A 331 -13.66 17.76 8.65
C TYR A 331 -14.83 18.22 7.79
N ASP A 332 -16.07 17.83 8.10
CA ASP A 332 -17.25 18.35 7.40
C ASP A 332 -17.39 19.86 7.61
N LEU A 333 -17.21 20.32 8.86
CA LEU A 333 -17.25 21.75 9.18
C LEU A 333 -16.14 22.55 8.47
N MET A 334 -14.95 21.99 8.39
CA MET A 334 -13.82 22.58 7.66
C MET A 334 -14.10 22.62 6.16
N ASN A 335 -14.63 21.53 5.58
CA ASN A 335 -14.97 21.42 4.16
C ASN A 335 -16.03 22.45 3.74
N GLU A 336 -17.10 22.66 4.51
CA GLU A 336 -18.14 23.67 4.23
C GLU A 336 -17.58 25.10 4.13
N LYS A 337 -16.50 25.40 4.86
CA LYS A 337 -15.82 26.70 4.81
C LYS A 337 -14.83 26.75 3.63
N ALA A 338 -14.09 25.69 3.41
CA ALA A 338 -13.11 25.61 2.32
C ALA A 338 -13.76 25.56 0.94
N GLU A 339 -14.99 25.05 0.83
CA GLU A 339 -15.77 25.05 -0.41
C GLU A 339 -16.02 26.45 -0.94
N LYS A 340 -16.11 27.45 -0.05
CA LYS A 340 -16.32 28.86 -0.40
C LYS A 340 -15.04 29.55 -0.91
N ILE A 341 -13.88 28.95 -0.72
CA ILE A 341 -12.62 29.43 -1.27
C ILE A 341 -12.58 29.06 -2.77
N PRO A 342 -12.20 29.95 -3.66
CA PRO A 342 -12.15 29.65 -5.09
C PRO A 342 -11.09 28.58 -5.41
N ALA A 343 -11.25 27.91 -6.54
CA ALA A 343 -10.26 27.01 -7.10
C ALA A 343 -8.89 27.71 -7.19
N GLY A 344 -7.83 26.99 -6.82
CA GLY A 344 -6.46 27.52 -6.80
C GLY A 344 -6.14 28.39 -5.59
N SER A 345 -7.02 28.47 -4.56
CA SER A 345 -6.73 29.12 -3.27
C SER A 345 -6.15 30.52 -3.40
N TYR A 346 -6.67 31.34 -4.32
CA TYR A 346 -6.15 32.68 -4.68
C TYR A 346 -4.68 32.67 -5.16
N GLY A 347 -4.21 31.58 -5.75
CA GLY A 347 -2.83 31.41 -6.22
C GLY A 347 -1.83 31.00 -5.13
N MET A 348 -2.31 30.71 -3.91
CA MET A 348 -1.47 30.16 -2.85
C MET A 348 -1.03 28.76 -3.20
N VAL A 349 0.26 28.47 -3.06
CA VAL A 349 0.83 27.14 -3.26
C VAL A 349 1.17 26.52 -1.91
N CYS A 350 0.58 25.38 -1.63
CA CYS A 350 1.03 24.46 -0.59
C CYS A 350 1.88 23.37 -1.25
N CYS A 351 3.04 23.06 -0.70
CA CYS A 351 3.89 21.99 -1.19
C CYS A 351 4.55 21.27 -0.03
N PHE A 352 4.24 19.97 0.16
CA PHE A 352 4.86 19.12 1.17
C PHE A 352 5.33 17.77 0.62
N SER A 353 5.08 17.49 -0.66
CA SER A 353 5.60 16.34 -1.39
C SER A 353 5.54 16.62 -2.89
N ASP A 354 6.39 15.98 -3.66
CA ASP A 354 6.38 15.92 -5.12
C ASP A 354 6.71 14.49 -5.55
N LEU A 355 6.85 14.26 -6.84
CA LEU A 355 7.29 12.98 -7.39
C LEU A 355 8.58 12.54 -6.70
N MET A 356 8.57 11.33 -6.18
CA MET A 356 9.69 10.79 -5.43
C MET A 356 10.83 10.36 -6.36
N ASN A 357 12.02 10.32 -5.82
CA ASN A 357 13.12 9.54 -6.36
C ASN A 357 13.48 8.50 -5.30
N PHE A 358 13.18 7.25 -5.56
CA PHE A 358 13.36 6.18 -4.57
C PHE A 358 14.82 5.83 -4.27
N ILE A 359 15.78 6.22 -5.13
CA ILE A 359 17.20 6.10 -4.84
C ILE A 359 17.67 7.21 -3.88
N ASN A 360 17.11 8.42 -4.00
CA ASN A 360 17.39 9.57 -3.13
C ASN A 360 16.13 9.93 -2.34
N TRP A 361 15.56 8.97 -1.65
CA TRP A 361 14.25 9.12 -1.01
C TRP A 361 14.30 9.99 0.23
N LYS A 362 14.05 11.27 0.02
CA LYS A 362 14.01 12.30 1.06
C LYS A 362 12.89 13.29 0.77
N HIS A 363 12.31 13.85 1.83
CA HIS A 363 11.21 14.80 1.75
C HIS A 363 11.56 16.09 2.50
N ALA A 364 11.36 17.23 1.84
CA ALA A 364 11.46 18.54 2.46
C ALA A 364 10.30 18.80 3.43
N SER A 365 10.48 19.74 4.36
CA SER A 365 9.41 20.21 5.22
C SER A 365 8.30 20.91 4.41
N PRO A 366 7.02 20.82 4.85
CA PRO A 366 5.91 21.50 4.19
C PRO A 366 6.13 23.01 4.07
N THR A 367 5.67 23.58 2.97
CA THR A 367 5.81 24.99 2.67
C THR A 367 4.50 25.56 2.11
N PHE A 368 4.21 26.82 2.47
CA PHE A 368 3.15 27.65 1.88
C PHE A 368 3.77 28.89 1.29
N THR A 369 3.46 29.19 0.04
CA THR A 369 3.97 30.37 -0.68
C THR A 369 2.84 31.13 -1.36
N ASN A 370 3.11 32.34 -1.83
CA ASN A 370 2.19 33.22 -2.59
C ASN A 370 0.96 33.68 -1.81
N PHE A 371 0.92 33.58 -0.49
CA PHE A 371 -0.13 34.23 0.30
C PHE A 371 0.20 35.69 0.56
N GLN A 372 -0.82 36.51 0.73
CA GLN A 372 -0.73 37.94 0.95
C GLN A 372 -1.33 38.31 2.32
N LEU A 373 -1.06 39.54 2.78
CA LEU A 373 -1.56 40.03 4.08
C LEU A 373 -3.01 40.54 3.99
N GLU A 374 -3.87 39.74 3.34
CA GLU A 374 -5.31 40.00 3.15
C GLU A 374 -6.12 38.92 3.90
N PRO A 375 -6.50 39.17 5.18
CA PRO A 375 -7.09 38.12 6.02
C PRO A 375 -8.45 37.63 5.53
N GLU A 376 -9.16 38.40 4.72
CA GLU A 376 -10.42 37.99 4.10
C GLU A 376 -10.23 36.89 3.06
N LYS A 377 -9.04 36.87 2.41
CA LYS A 377 -8.69 35.86 1.41
C LYS A 377 -7.79 34.76 1.99
N PHE A 378 -6.74 35.15 2.73
CA PHE A 378 -5.72 34.24 3.20
C PHE A 378 -5.91 33.94 4.70
N ASN A 379 -6.85 33.07 5.00
CA ASN A 379 -7.17 32.61 6.35
C ASN A 379 -7.03 31.08 6.46
N LYS A 380 -7.27 30.50 7.64
CA LYS A 380 -7.09 29.07 7.90
C LYS A 380 -7.81 28.17 6.87
N TYR A 381 -8.94 28.57 6.33
CA TYR A 381 -9.69 27.74 5.36
C TYR A 381 -9.05 27.76 3.97
N THR A 382 -8.37 28.86 3.60
CA THR A 382 -7.57 28.93 2.38
C THR A 382 -6.34 28.03 2.48
N PHE A 383 -5.66 28.05 3.63
CA PHE A 383 -4.55 27.12 3.91
C PHE A 383 -5.02 25.67 3.87
N TYR A 384 -6.17 25.37 4.48
CA TYR A 384 -6.75 24.04 4.44
C TYR A 384 -7.07 23.60 3.01
N ARG A 385 -7.73 24.46 2.20
CA ARG A 385 -8.01 24.15 0.80
C ARG A 385 -6.73 23.93 -0.01
N ALA A 386 -5.69 24.75 0.19
CA ALA A 386 -4.41 24.56 -0.49
C ALA A 386 -3.74 23.22 -0.14
N ILE A 387 -3.94 22.68 1.08
CA ILE A 387 -3.50 21.32 1.44
C ILE A 387 -4.25 20.26 0.60
N LEU A 388 -5.57 20.40 0.44
CA LEU A 388 -6.35 19.49 -0.41
C LEU A 388 -5.88 19.55 -1.87
N GLU A 389 -5.67 20.76 -2.39
CA GLU A 389 -5.21 21.00 -3.76
C GLU A 389 -3.80 20.47 -4.01
N ASN A 390 -2.87 20.63 -3.06
CA ASN A 390 -1.52 20.05 -3.17
C ASN A 390 -1.56 18.53 -3.43
N THR A 391 -2.41 17.81 -2.72
CA THR A 391 -2.50 16.36 -2.88
C THR A 391 -3.04 15.98 -4.25
N ALA A 392 -4.04 16.72 -4.75
CA ALA A 392 -4.57 16.51 -6.09
C ALA A 392 -3.55 16.86 -7.20
N LEU A 393 -2.74 17.93 -7.01
CA LEU A 393 -1.64 18.29 -7.92
C LEU A 393 -0.60 17.16 -7.99
N LEU A 394 -0.32 16.51 -6.86
CA LEU A 394 0.59 15.38 -6.82
C LEU A 394 0.03 14.17 -7.58
N VAL A 395 -1.26 13.85 -7.41
CA VAL A 395 -1.93 12.79 -8.21
C VAL A 395 -1.84 13.10 -9.70
N ARG A 396 -2.05 14.36 -10.11
CA ARG A 396 -1.86 14.81 -11.49
C ARG A 396 -0.42 14.57 -11.97
N GLY A 397 0.57 14.86 -11.12
CA GLY A 397 1.98 14.58 -11.42
C GLY A 397 2.26 13.10 -11.62
N HIS A 398 1.64 12.23 -10.81
CA HIS A 398 1.76 10.78 -10.95
C HIS A 398 1.12 10.26 -12.26
N ILE A 399 -0.05 10.79 -12.63
CA ILE A 399 -0.68 10.45 -13.93
C ILE A 399 0.25 10.82 -15.09
N GLN A 400 0.85 12.02 -15.05
CA GLN A 400 1.77 12.46 -16.08
C GLN A 400 3.04 11.57 -16.13
N LEU A 401 3.60 11.21 -14.97
CA LEU A 401 4.75 10.31 -14.88
C LEU A 401 4.46 8.94 -15.52
N VAL A 402 3.31 8.36 -15.19
CA VAL A 402 2.89 7.07 -15.75
C VAL A 402 2.68 7.19 -17.27
N LYS A 403 2.05 8.26 -17.74
CA LYS A 403 1.88 8.55 -19.16
C LYS A 403 3.22 8.67 -19.90
N ASP A 404 4.18 9.40 -19.32
CA ASP A 404 5.52 9.55 -19.90
C ASP A 404 6.29 8.23 -19.97
N THR A 405 6.05 7.32 -19.01
CA THR A 405 6.76 6.03 -18.92
C THR A 405 6.10 4.95 -19.78
N THR A 406 4.76 4.89 -19.81
CA THR A 406 4.00 3.80 -20.45
C THR A 406 3.32 4.20 -21.76
N GLY A 407 3.15 5.48 -22.03
CA GLY A 407 2.30 6.01 -23.10
C GLY A 407 0.80 6.00 -22.77
N ASN A 408 0.40 5.47 -21.62
CA ASN A 408 -1.00 5.29 -21.22
C ASN A 408 -1.37 6.18 -20.04
N GLU A 409 -2.63 6.54 -19.93
CA GLU A 409 -3.21 7.25 -18.80
C GLU A 409 -4.61 6.71 -18.48
N PRO A 410 -5.10 6.81 -17.24
CA PRO A 410 -6.42 6.32 -16.88
C PRO A 410 -7.52 7.19 -17.51
N GLU A 411 -8.63 6.58 -17.88
CA GLU A 411 -9.83 7.30 -18.33
C GLU A 411 -10.58 7.91 -17.13
N GLU A 412 -10.61 7.23 -15.98
CA GLU A 412 -11.20 7.68 -14.73
C GLU A 412 -10.32 7.24 -13.54
N LEU A 413 -10.51 7.86 -12.39
CA LEU A 413 -9.84 7.52 -11.14
C LEU A 413 -10.82 6.87 -10.18
N ILE A 414 -10.43 5.75 -9.58
CA ILE A 414 -11.14 5.16 -8.44
C ILE A 414 -10.52 5.74 -7.18
N PHE A 415 -11.31 6.43 -6.37
CA PHE A 415 -10.82 7.06 -5.15
C PHE A 415 -11.42 6.39 -3.92
N ALA A 416 -10.55 5.85 -3.07
CA ALA A 416 -10.93 5.10 -1.88
C ALA A 416 -10.18 5.56 -0.62
N GLY A 417 -10.59 5.07 0.54
CA GLY A 417 -9.99 5.41 1.82
C GLY A 417 -10.68 6.59 2.52
N GLY A 418 -10.10 7.04 3.64
CA GLY A 418 -10.71 8.07 4.49
C GLY A 418 -10.94 9.42 3.79
N ALA A 419 -10.06 9.81 2.88
CA ALA A 419 -10.16 11.06 2.13
C ALA A 419 -11.33 11.06 1.13
N ALA A 420 -11.69 9.91 0.58
CA ALA A 420 -12.82 9.77 -0.34
C ALA A 420 -14.20 10.03 0.30
N LYS A 421 -14.27 10.11 1.63
CA LYS A 421 -15.47 10.54 2.36
C LYS A 421 -15.78 12.04 2.21
N SER A 422 -14.79 12.85 1.75
CA SER A 422 -14.95 14.29 1.51
C SER A 422 -15.39 14.55 0.07
N PRO A 423 -16.64 14.93 -0.21
CA PRO A 423 -17.08 15.30 -1.56
C PRO A 423 -16.26 16.45 -2.15
N LEU A 424 -15.87 17.43 -1.32
CA LEU A 424 -15.01 18.53 -1.72
C LEU A 424 -13.65 18.02 -2.24
N TRP A 425 -13.03 17.07 -1.52
CA TRP A 425 -11.73 16.54 -1.94
C TRP A 425 -11.84 15.69 -3.22
N CYS A 426 -12.89 14.87 -3.32
CA CYS A 426 -13.18 14.12 -4.55
C CYS A 426 -13.33 15.07 -5.76
N GLN A 427 -14.07 16.18 -5.59
CA GLN A 427 -14.25 17.17 -6.66
C GLN A 427 -12.94 17.87 -6.99
N ILE A 428 -12.12 18.26 -6.01
CA ILE A 428 -10.81 18.85 -6.24
C ILE A 428 -9.90 17.89 -7.02
N VAL A 429 -9.90 16.60 -6.68
CA VAL A 429 -9.11 15.60 -7.43
C VAL A 429 -9.60 15.51 -8.87
N ALA A 430 -10.91 15.48 -9.11
CA ALA A 430 -11.46 15.48 -10.47
C ALA A 430 -11.06 16.72 -11.26
N ASP A 431 -11.22 17.90 -10.68
CA ASP A 431 -10.93 19.19 -11.33
C ASP A 431 -9.44 19.34 -11.67
N VAL A 432 -8.55 19.00 -10.73
CA VAL A 432 -7.09 19.14 -10.89
C VAL A 432 -6.53 18.15 -11.89
N THR A 433 -7.05 16.93 -11.90
CA THR A 433 -6.55 15.86 -12.79
C THR A 433 -7.23 15.89 -14.16
N GLY A 434 -8.38 16.55 -14.28
CA GLY A 434 -9.21 16.52 -15.49
C GLY A 434 -9.82 15.13 -15.76
N LYS A 435 -9.88 14.27 -14.75
CA LYS A 435 -10.41 12.91 -14.86
C LYS A 435 -11.63 12.73 -13.96
N PRO A 436 -12.68 12.05 -14.43
CA PRO A 436 -13.77 11.66 -13.54
C PRO A 436 -13.25 10.85 -12.34
N VAL A 437 -13.81 11.11 -11.17
CA VAL A 437 -13.50 10.38 -9.93
C VAL A 437 -14.69 9.56 -9.51
N LYS A 438 -14.48 8.27 -9.24
CA LYS A 438 -15.50 7.29 -8.86
C LYS A 438 -15.18 6.72 -7.48
N VAL A 439 -16.14 6.74 -6.59
CA VAL A 439 -15.98 6.28 -5.20
C VAL A 439 -16.68 4.95 -5.01
N PRO A 440 -15.98 3.89 -4.56
CA PRO A 440 -16.61 2.60 -4.27
C PRO A 440 -17.27 2.56 -2.89
N VAL A 441 -18.30 1.74 -2.75
CA VAL A 441 -18.90 1.38 -1.45
C VAL A 441 -18.09 0.21 -0.89
N VAL A 442 -17.00 0.49 -0.18
CA VAL A 442 -16.16 -0.55 0.42
C VAL A 442 -15.61 -0.08 1.77
N LYS A 443 -15.67 -0.97 2.77
CA LYS A 443 -15.04 -0.71 4.09
C LYS A 443 -13.66 -1.34 4.18
N GLU A 444 -13.53 -2.58 3.73
CA GLU A 444 -12.33 -3.42 3.81
C GLU A 444 -11.90 -3.81 2.38
N ALA A 445 -11.32 -2.86 1.64
CA ALA A 445 -10.97 -3.05 0.23
C ALA A 445 -10.00 -4.22 0.02
N THR A 446 -8.94 -4.28 0.81
CA THR A 446 -7.92 -5.33 0.73
C THR A 446 -8.50 -6.71 1.01
N ALA A 447 -9.32 -6.83 2.05
CA ALA A 447 -10.00 -8.09 2.38
C ALA A 447 -11.02 -8.49 1.30
N LEU A 448 -11.74 -7.52 0.69
CA LEU A 448 -12.66 -7.83 -0.42
C LEU A 448 -11.88 -8.34 -1.64
N GLY A 449 -10.72 -7.77 -1.96
CA GLY A 449 -9.83 -8.26 -3.01
C GLY A 449 -9.39 -9.71 -2.75
N ALA A 450 -9.00 -10.03 -1.52
CA ALA A 450 -8.67 -11.40 -1.13
C ALA A 450 -9.87 -12.35 -1.27
N ALA A 451 -11.08 -11.92 -0.85
CA ALA A 451 -12.30 -12.71 -1.02
C ALA A 451 -12.65 -12.95 -2.50
N ILE A 452 -12.42 -11.95 -3.37
CA ILE A 452 -12.61 -12.11 -4.82
C ILE A 452 -11.65 -13.19 -5.37
N LEU A 453 -10.36 -13.15 -4.96
CA LEU A 453 -9.42 -14.21 -5.34
C LEU A 453 -9.83 -15.57 -4.80
N ALA A 454 -10.31 -15.64 -3.53
CA ALA A 454 -10.83 -16.89 -2.98
C ALA A 454 -11.97 -17.45 -3.84
N GLY A 455 -12.95 -16.61 -4.20
CA GLY A 455 -14.08 -17.00 -5.03
C GLY A 455 -13.68 -17.43 -6.46
N TYR A 456 -12.70 -16.75 -7.04
CA TYR A 456 -12.12 -17.15 -8.34
C TYR A 456 -11.42 -18.50 -8.25
N GLY A 457 -10.52 -18.68 -7.27
CA GLY A 457 -9.74 -19.92 -7.14
C GLY A 457 -10.58 -21.16 -6.82
N VAL A 458 -11.75 -21.02 -6.19
CA VAL A 458 -12.70 -22.12 -5.96
C VAL A 458 -13.79 -22.25 -7.04
N GLY A 459 -13.73 -21.42 -8.09
CA GLY A 459 -14.63 -21.50 -9.26
C GLY A 459 -16.01 -20.90 -9.06
N LEU A 460 -16.22 -20.08 -8.02
CA LEU A 460 -17.47 -19.31 -7.81
C LEU A 460 -17.59 -18.13 -8.78
N TYR A 461 -16.45 -17.55 -9.16
CA TYR A 461 -16.36 -16.56 -10.24
C TYR A 461 -15.57 -17.14 -11.41
N PRO A 462 -16.03 -16.96 -12.65
CA PRO A 462 -15.32 -17.48 -13.85
C PRO A 462 -14.01 -16.71 -14.13
N SER A 463 -13.87 -15.50 -13.60
CA SER A 463 -12.67 -14.68 -13.66
C SER A 463 -12.62 -13.69 -12.50
N ILE A 464 -11.45 -13.12 -12.21
CA ILE A 464 -11.28 -12.05 -11.20
C ILE A 464 -12.13 -10.84 -11.58
N GLU A 465 -12.15 -10.47 -12.87
CA GLU A 465 -12.96 -9.37 -13.39
C GLU A 465 -14.45 -9.56 -13.12
N GLU A 466 -14.96 -10.78 -13.34
CA GLU A 466 -16.36 -11.10 -13.06
C GLU A 466 -16.66 -11.05 -11.56
N GLY A 467 -15.73 -11.51 -10.71
CA GLY A 467 -15.81 -11.36 -9.27
C GLY A 467 -15.92 -9.89 -8.86
N VAL A 468 -15.06 -9.03 -9.41
CA VAL A 468 -15.12 -7.57 -9.20
C VAL A 468 -16.47 -6.99 -9.62
N ARG A 469 -16.96 -7.36 -10.82
CA ARG A 469 -18.23 -6.86 -11.34
C ARG A 469 -19.43 -7.21 -10.47
N GLN A 470 -19.41 -8.39 -9.84
CA GLN A 470 -20.49 -8.86 -8.96
C GLN A 470 -20.44 -8.26 -7.56
N THR A 471 -19.25 -7.94 -7.05
CA THR A 471 -19.04 -7.61 -5.63
C THR A 471 -18.82 -6.13 -5.38
N VAL A 472 -18.12 -5.41 -6.26
CA VAL A 472 -17.82 -3.99 -6.08
C VAL A 472 -19.03 -3.13 -6.45
N LYS A 473 -19.44 -2.30 -5.51
CA LYS A 473 -20.56 -1.35 -5.68
C LYS A 473 -20.03 0.08 -5.65
N TRP A 474 -20.76 0.99 -6.30
CA TRP A 474 -20.36 2.38 -6.47
C TRP A 474 -21.29 3.30 -5.69
N ASP A 475 -20.71 4.32 -5.04
CA ASP A 475 -21.46 5.32 -4.26
C ASP A 475 -21.64 6.60 -5.09
N GLN A 476 -20.55 7.30 -5.40
CA GLN A 476 -20.57 8.61 -6.02
C GLN A 476 -19.63 8.69 -7.22
N ARG A 477 -19.92 9.66 -8.13
CA ARG A 477 -19.08 9.99 -9.26
C ARG A 477 -18.99 11.52 -9.36
N PHE A 478 -17.80 12.02 -9.57
CA PHE A 478 -17.48 13.45 -9.69
C PHE A 478 -16.88 13.70 -11.06
N GLU A 479 -17.53 14.57 -11.83
CA GLU A 479 -17.02 15.00 -13.14
C GLU A 479 -16.13 16.24 -12.97
N PRO A 480 -15.04 16.37 -13.76
CA PRO A 480 -14.19 17.56 -13.70
C PRO A 480 -14.94 18.80 -14.21
N ARG A 481 -14.81 19.92 -13.51
CA ARG A 481 -15.37 21.23 -13.91
C ARG A 481 -14.40 21.92 -14.85
N LEU A 482 -14.75 21.99 -16.12
CA LEU A 482 -13.88 22.49 -17.19
C LEU A 482 -13.47 23.96 -16.98
N GLU A 483 -14.31 24.78 -16.35
CA GLU A 483 -14.02 26.18 -16.05
C GLU A 483 -12.88 26.37 -15.04
N THR A 484 -12.54 25.34 -14.23
CA THR A 484 -11.42 25.40 -13.28
C THR A 484 -10.08 25.00 -13.91
N ALA A 485 -10.11 24.38 -15.08
CA ALA A 485 -8.91 23.82 -15.73
C ALA A 485 -7.78 24.85 -15.95
N PRO A 486 -8.03 26.10 -16.41
CA PRO A 486 -6.96 27.08 -16.59
C PRO A 486 -6.28 27.45 -15.26
N VAL A 487 -7.06 27.59 -14.19
CA VAL A 487 -6.55 27.93 -12.85
C VAL A 487 -5.66 26.81 -12.31
N TYR A 488 -6.10 25.57 -12.42
CA TYR A 488 -5.29 24.43 -11.96
C TYR A 488 -4.10 24.13 -12.84
N GLU A 489 -4.13 24.48 -14.14
CA GLU A 489 -2.94 24.42 -14.99
C GLU A 489 -1.87 25.40 -14.53
N GLU A 490 -2.22 26.67 -14.30
CA GLU A 490 -1.30 27.69 -13.80
C GLU A 490 -0.74 27.31 -12.42
N LEU A 491 -1.61 26.84 -11.51
CA LEU A 491 -1.22 26.38 -10.18
C LEU A 491 -0.25 25.19 -10.25
N TYR A 492 -0.52 24.21 -11.12
CA TYR A 492 0.34 23.04 -11.31
C TYR A 492 1.74 23.44 -11.80
N GLN A 493 1.83 24.34 -12.80
CA GLN A 493 3.11 24.81 -13.30
C GLN A 493 3.91 25.58 -12.24
N THR A 494 3.24 26.31 -11.36
CA THR A 494 3.88 27.01 -10.24
C THR A 494 4.32 26.04 -9.17
N TRP A 495 3.46 25.11 -8.80
CA TRP A 495 3.73 24.07 -7.78
C TRP A 495 4.96 23.22 -8.14
N ARG A 496 5.10 22.83 -9.42
CA ARG A 496 6.26 22.08 -9.93
C ARG A 496 7.60 22.78 -9.76
N LYS A 497 7.61 24.11 -9.64
CA LYS A 497 8.83 24.92 -9.43
C LYS A 497 9.20 25.06 -7.96
N VAL A 498 8.25 24.94 -7.05
CA VAL A 498 8.45 25.20 -5.62
C VAL A 498 9.25 24.10 -4.94
N TYR A 499 8.86 22.84 -5.16
CA TYR A 499 9.44 21.72 -4.40
C TYR A 499 10.95 21.48 -4.66
N PRO A 500 11.48 21.57 -5.89
CA PRO A 500 12.93 21.48 -6.11
C PRO A 500 13.74 22.53 -5.34
N VAL A 501 13.24 23.78 -5.28
CA VAL A 501 13.89 24.84 -4.49
C VAL A 501 13.83 24.55 -3.00
N GLN A 502 12.73 23.98 -2.54
CA GLN A 502 12.54 23.60 -1.15
C GLN A 502 13.48 22.46 -0.72
N LEU A 503 13.69 21.45 -1.59
CA LEU A 503 14.71 20.42 -1.37
C LEU A 503 16.12 21.02 -1.33
N GLU A 504 16.42 21.96 -2.24
CA GLU A 504 17.71 22.65 -2.26
C GLU A 504 17.98 23.42 -0.96
N LEU A 505 16.96 24.04 -0.35
CA LEU A 505 17.10 24.68 0.96
C LEU A 505 17.45 23.65 2.06
N CYS A 506 16.88 22.47 1.99
CA CYS A 506 17.22 21.37 2.92
C CYS A 506 18.65 20.87 2.66
N ASP A 507 19.03 20.64 1.39
CA ASP A 507 20.37 20.19 1.02
C ASP A 507 21.47 21.17 1.46
N ARG A 508 21.17 22.48 1.49
CA ARG A 508 22.06 23.53 1.98
C ARG A 508 22.01 23.75 3.50
N GLY A 509 21.19 22.98 4.23
CA GLY A 509 21.02 23.14 5.67
C GLY A 509 20.24 24.37 6.11
N ALA A 510 19.62 25.12 5.20
CA ALA A 510 18.76 26.27 5.49
C ALA A 510 17.36 25.87 5.97
N ALA A 511 16.92 24.65 5.66
CA ALA A 511 15.70 24.03 6.14
C ALA A 511 15.99 22.59 6.57
N ARG A 512 15.06 21.97 7.31
CA ARG A 512 15.16 20.56 7.71
C ARG A 512 14.39 19.67 6.74
N TYR A 513 14.86 18.45 6.54
CA TYR A 513 14.04 17.42 5.91
C TYR A 513 12.89 17.03 6.83
N MET A 514 11.73 16.79 6.28
CA MET A 514 10.62 16.18 6.99
C MET A 514 10.90 14.69 7.26
N TRP A 515 11.62 14.05 6.34
CA TRP A 515 12.00 12.64 6.44
C TRP A 515 13.08 12.28 5.42
N ILE A 516 13.90 11.31 5.77
CA ILE A 516 14.93 10.70 4.91
C ILE A 516 14.80 9.19 5.09
N ALA A 517 14.90 8.43 4.00
CA ALA A 517 14.89 6.97 4.07
C ALA A 517 16.12 6.43 4.81
N PRO A 518 15.98 5.34 5.58
CA PRO A 518 17.09 4.70 6.26
C PRO A 518 18.22 4.34 5.29
N GLY A 519 19.46 4.69 5.66
CA GLY A 519 20.66 4.42 4.86
C GLY A 519 20.99 5.45 3.77
N LEU A 520 20.24 6.56 3.69
CA LEU A 520 20.49 7.65 2.74
C LEU A 520 21.03 8.91 3.43
#